data_143f553f91a65b6800685c609b0c4261
#
_entry.id   143f553f91a65b6800685c609b0c4261
#
_cell.length_a   1.000
_cell.length_b   1.000
_cell.length_c   1.000
_cell.angle_alpha   90.00
_cell.angle_beta   90.00
_cell.angle_gamma   90.00
#
_symmetry.space_group_name_H-M   'P 1'
#
loop_
_entity.id
_entity.type
_entity.pdbx_description
1 polymer ?
#
loop_
_entity_poly.entity_id
_entity_poly.type
_entity_poly.pdbx_seq_one_letter_code
_entity_poly.pdbx_strand_id
1 'polypeptide(L)'
;MNPAIVHIIDDDPSVREAMAWLLRTRRLLAQGHDSAAAFEQALGAAEPSTPGCILLDVRMPVTSGLTLFERLLARGVPELWPVIFLTGHADVPTAVDTVKRGAFDFCEKPFYANALVDRVEQALALSRQRLAQRAARQEVQARVGELTERERAVMERVAGGLANKRIADELGISVRTVEVHRARVFEKMDVKSAVELANLLQKI
;
A
#
# COMPACT_ATOMS: atom_id res chain seq x y z
N MET A 1 5.29 16.41 2.13
CA MET A 1 4.65 15.23 1.47
C MET A 1 5.36 14.99 0.15
N ASN A 2 5.86 13.79 -0.11
CA ASN A 2 6.40 13.48 -1.42
C ASN A 2 5.29 13.54 -2.47
N PRO A 3 5.55 14.16 -3.64
CA PRO A 3 4.55 14.25 -4.70
C PRO A 3 4.18 12.85 -5.20
N ALA A 4 2.90 12.65 -5.52
CA ALA A 4 2.44 11.40 -6.12
C ALA A 4 2.89 11.31 -7.58
N ILE A 5 3.26 10.11 -8.04
CA ILE A 5 3.75 9.87 -9.40
C ILE A 5 2.83 8.89 -10.12
N VAL A 6 2.47 9.25 -11.37
CA VAL A 6 1.76 8.36 -12.30
C VAL A 6 2.78 7.75 -13.25
N HIS A 7 2.95 6.44 -13.19
CA HIS A 7 3.81 5.71 -14.13
C HIS A 7 2.99 5.33 -15.36
N ILE A 8 3.45 5.74 -16.54
CA ILE A 8 2.81 5.44 -17.83
C ILE A 8 3.69 4.43 -18.54
N ILE A 9 3.18 3.22 -18.74
CA ILE A 9 3.90 2.12 -19.38
C ILE A 9 3.17 1.77 -20.67
N ASP A 10 3.74 2.18 -21.79
CA ASP A 10 3.18 2.04 -23.13
C ASP A 10 4.34 2.10 -24.13
N ASP A 11 4.38 1.29 -25.15
CA ASP A 11 5.46 1.29 -26.13
C ASP A 11 5.34 2.44 -27.16
N ASP A 12 4.15 3.00 -27.35
CA ASP A 12 3.94 4.14 -28.26
C ASP A 12 4.34 5.47 -27.59
N PRO A 13 5.40 6.15 -28.08
CA PRO A 13 5.84 7.43 -27.53
C PRO A 13 4.77 8.52 -27.62
N SER A 14 3.93 8.51 -28.67
CA SER A 14 2.87 9.51 -28.85
C SER A 14 1.81 9.39 -27.78
N VAL A 15 1.46 8.17 -27.39
CA VAL A 15 0.50 7.88 -26.32
C VAL A 15 1.08 8.32 -24.96
N ARG A 16 2.36 7.97 -24.69
CA ARG A 16 3.03 8.39 -23.45
C ARG A 16 3.09 9.91 -23.32
N GLU A 17 3.48 10.61 -24.37
CA GLU A 17 3.57 12.08 -24.39
C GLU A 17 2.21 12.74 -24.22
N ALA A 18 1.18 12.26 -24.91
CA ALA A 18 -0.19 12.79 -24.78
C ALA A 18 -0.73 12.60 -23.36
N MET A 19 -0.55 11.43 -22.76
CA MET A 19 -0.96 11.18 -21.37
C MET A 19 -0.17 12.02 -20.37
N ALA A 20 1.14 12.13 -20.54
CA ALA A 20 1.98 12.96 -19.67
C ALA A 20 1.59 14.44 -19.75
N TRP A 21 1.28 14.91 -20.95
CA TRP A 21 0.77 16.28 -21.14
C TRP A 21 -0.58 16.48 -20.44
N LEU A 22 -1.53 15.57 -20.64
CA LEU A 22 -2.86 15.60 -19.99
C LEU A 22 -2.73 15.65 -18.47
N LEU A 23 -1.95 14.76 -17.87
CA LEU A 23 -1.74 14.69 -16.43
C LEU A 23 -1.07 15.96 -15.88
N ARG A 24 -0.13 16.53 -16.63
CA ARG A 24 0.53 17.80 -16.28
C ARG A 24 -0.44 18.97 -16.24
N THR A 25 -1.44 19.03 -17.13
CA THR A 25 -2.50 20.06 -17.09
C THR A 25 -3.32 20.01 -15.82
N ARG A 26 -3.34 18.86 -15.15
CA ARG A 26 -4.01 18.62 -13.86
C ARG A 26 -3.04 18.65 -12.66
N ARG A 27 -1.80 19.13 -12.87
CA ARG A 27 -0.73 19.20 -11.85
C ARG A 27 -0.35 17.84 -11.26
N LEU A 28 -0.56 16.77 -12.02
CA LEU A 28 -0.13 15.42 -11.68
C LEU A 28 1.24 15.16 -12.29
N LEU A 29 2.17 14.61 -11.50
CA LEU A 29 3.47 14.19 -12.01
C LEU A 29 3.34 12.86 -12.74
N ALA A 30 3.91 12.78 -13.94
CA ALA A 30 3.90 11.58 -14.75
C ALA A 30 5.33 11.20 -15.17
N GLN A 31 5.60 9.90 -15.17
CA GLN A 31 6.84 9.31 -15.65
C GLN A 31 6.52 8.24 -16.69
N GLY A 32 7.03 8.41 -17.91
CA GLY A 32 6.85 7.47 -19.01
C GLY A 32 7.91 6.38 -19.01
N HIS A 33 7.51 5.15 -19.36
CA HIS A 33 8.36 3.99 -19.59
C HIS A 33 7.95 3.34 -20.91
N ASP A 34 8.90 3.06 -21.76
CA ASP A 34 8.68 2.49 -23.10
C ASP A 34 8.49 0.98 -23.09
N SER A 35 8.74 0.34 -21.96
CA SER A 35 8.68 -1.11 -21.83
C SER A 35 8.50 -1.54 -20.37
N ALA A 36 8.06 -2.78 -20.20
CA ALA A 36 8.02 -3.44 -18.90
C ALA A 36 9.40 -3.45 -18.21
N ALA A 37 10.46 -3.71 -18.99
CA ALA A 37 11.83 -3.77 -18.48
C ALA A 37 12.30 -2.40 -17.96
N ALA A 38 12.02 -1.32 -18.68
CA ALA A 38 12.36 0.04 -18.26
C ALA A 38 11.65 0.42 -16.95
N PHE A 39 10.38 0.04 -16.83
CA PHE A 39 9.63 0.25 -15.59
C PHE A 39 10.17 -0.58 -14.43
N GLU A 40 10.43 -1.89 -14.63
CA GLU A 40 10.98 -2.77 -13.59
C GLU A 40 12.35 -2.28 -13.11
N GLN A 41 13.19 -1.77 -14.02
CA GLN A 41 14.47 -1.14 -13.68
C GLN A 41 14.28 0.12 -12.84
N ALA A 42 13.35 0.99 -13.21
CA ALA A 42 13.05 2.22 -12.47
C ALA A 42 12.44 1.93 -11.09
N LEU A 43 11.58 0.92 -10.99
CA LEU A 43 10.99 0.47 -9.73
C LEU A 43 12.06 -0.11 -8.78
N GLY A 44 13.06 -0.80 -9.33
CA GLY A 44 14.12 -1.46 -8.55
C GLY A 44 13.58 -2.60 -7.67
N ALA A 45 14.35 -2.95 -6.64
CA ALA A 45 14.00 -4.00 -5.69
C ALA A 45 13.15 -3.50 -4.50
N ALA A 46 13.18 -2.20 -4.23
CA ALA A 46 12.46 -1.62 -3.10
C ALA A 46 10.94 -1.57 -3.33
N GLU A 47 10.20 -1.68 -2.25
CA GLU A 47 8.75 -1.47 -2.30
C GLU A 47 8.41 0.02 -2.45
N PRO A 48 7.24 0.34 -3.06
CA PRO A 48 6.77 1.70 -3.16
C PRO A 48 6.66 2.40 -1.79
N SER A 49 7.31 3.56 -1.65
CA SER A 49 7.29 4.38 -0.43
C SER A 49 6.61 5.74 -0.63
N THR A 50 6.35 6.11 -1.88
CA THR A 50 5.67 7.34 -2.25
C THR A 50 4.33 7.00 -2.92
N PRO A 51 3.30 7.87 -2.80
CA PRO A 51 2.03 7.63 -3.49
C PRO A 51 2.23 7.56 -5.01
N GLY A 52 1.56 6.61 -5.64
CA GLY A 52 1.63 6.45 -7.09
C GLY A 52 0.50 5.60 -7.64
N CYS A 53 0.40 5.57 -8.96
CA CYS A 53 -0.40 4.61 -9.70
C CYS A 53 0.27 4.27 -11.04
N ILE A 54 -0.17 3.19 -11.66
CA ILE A 54 0.39 2.68 -12.89
C ILE A 54 -0.70 2.69 -13.97
N LEU A 55 -0.44 3.40 -15.07
CA LEU A 55 -1.19 3.27 -16.32
C LEU A 55 -0.42 2.28 -17.20
N LEU A 56 -1.03 1.15 -17.51
CA LEU A 56 -0.36 0.01 -18.15
C LEU A 56 -1.06 -0.40 -19.43
N ASP A 57 -0.36 -0.25 -20.55
CA ASP A 57 -0.88 -0.80 -21.81
C ASP A 57 -0.88 -2.33 -21.79
N VAL A 58 -1.96 -2.92 -22.31
CA VAL A 58 -2.09 -4.39 -22.37
C VAL A 58 -1.13 -4.99 -23.40
N ARG A 59 -0.97 -4.33 -24.55
CA ARG A 59 -0.24 -4.88 -25.69
C ARG A 59 1.08 -4.16 -25.91
N MET A 60 2.12 -4.67 -25.33
CA MET A 60 3.48 -4.19 -25.57
C MET A 60 4.36 -5.28 -26.16
N PRO A 61 5.37 -4.92 -26.99
CA PRO A 61 6.35 -5.87 -27.51
C PRO A 61 7.14 -6.56 -26.40
N VAL A 62 7.61 -7.78 -26.66
CA VAL A 62 8.48 -8.58 -25.76
C VAL A 62 7.78 -9.03 -24.48
N THR A 63 7.29 -8.10 -23.67
CA THR A 63 6.57 -8.38 -22.41
C THR A 63 5.25 -7.63 -22.42
N SER A 64 4.15 -8.36 -22.44
CA SER A 64 2.82 -7.76 -22.38
C SER A 64 2.54 -7.13 -21.03
N GLY A 65 1.61 -6.15 -21.00
CA GLY A 65 1.16 -5.56 -19.73
C GLY A 65 0.60 -6.58 -18.75
N LEU A 66 -0.05 -7.63 -19.24
CA LEU A 66 -0.57 -8.72 -18.39
C LEU A 66 0.57 -9.48 -17.70
N THR A 67 1.63 -9.80 -18.44
CA THR A 67 2.81 -10.48 -17.89
C THR A 67 3.52 -9.59 -16.87
N LEU A 68 3.64 -8.30 -17.15
CA LEU A 68 4.18 -7.35 -16.17
C LEU A 68 3.30 -7.30 -14.91
N PHE A 69 1.99 -7.21 -15.06
CA PHE A 69 1.06 -7.17 -13.94
C PHE A 69 1.18 -8.39 -13.02
N GLU A 70 1.32 -9.59 -13.58
CA GLU A 70 1.55 -10.82 -12.79
C GLU A 70 2.84 -10.74 -11.96
N ARG A 71 3.92 -10.21 -12.53
CA ARG A 71 5.17 -9.99 -11.80
C ARG A 71 4.99 -8.95 -10.68
N LEU A 72 4.24 -7.88 -10.95
CA LEU A 72 3.94 -6.85 -9.96
C LEU A 72 3.06 -7.38 -8.83
N LEU A 73 2.07 -8.25 -9.14
CA LEU A 73 1.25 -8.93 -8.13
C LEU A 73 2.11 -9.81 -7.21
N ALA A 74 3.04 -10.58 -7.77
CA ALA A 74 3.96 -11.42 -6.99
C ALA A 74 4.85 -10.59 -6.05
N ARG A 75 5.08 -9.31 -6.35
CA ARG A 75 5.85 -8.35 -5.53
C ARG A 75 4.99 -7.49 -4.61
N GLY A 76 3.66 -7.65 -4.60
CA GLY A 76 2.74 -6.83 -3.82
C GLY A 76 2.63 -5.36 -4.27
N VAL A 77 3.19 -4.99 -5.42
CA VAL A 77 3.21 -3.59 -5.89
C VAL A 77 1.81 -3.01 -6.09
N PRO A 78 0.82 -3.75 -6.66
CA PRO A 78 -0.54 -3.23 -6.86
C PRO A 78 -1.30 -2.96 -5.55
N GLU A 79 -0.84 -3.50 -4.43
CA GLU A 79 -1.38 -3.19 -3.11
C GLU A 79 -1.07 -1.74 -2.70
N LEU A 80 0.03 -1.16 -3.18
CA LEU A 80 0.47 0.20 -2.86
C LEU A 80 0.29 1.16 -4.02
N TRP A 81 0.55 0.69 -5.25
CA TRP A 81 0.36 1.44 -6.49
C TRP A 81 -0.74 0.78 -7.34
N PRO A 82 -1.99 1.26 -7.26
CA PRO A 82 -3.09 0.71 -8.06
C PRO A 82 -2.76 0.76 -9.56
N VAL A 83 -3.13 -0.31 -10.27
CA VAL A 83 -2.88 -0.46 -11.72
C VAL A 83 -4.17 -0.23 -12.48
N ILE A 84 -4.12 0.67 -13.46
CA ILE A 84 -5.19 0.94 -14.42
C ILE A 84 -4.69 0.45 -15.78
N PHE A 85 -5.38 -0.53 -16.36
CA PHE A 85 -5.05 -0.99 -17.69
C PHE A 85 -5.57 -0.06 -18.78
N LEU A 86 -4.72 0.18 -19.78
CA LEU A 86 -5.10 0.84 -21.03
C LEU A 86 -5.30 -0.26 -22.09
N THR A 87 -6.49 -0.38 -22.63
CA THR A 87 -6.84 -1.50 -23.52
C THR A 87 -7.51 -1.04 -24.79
N GLY A 88 -7.27 -1.74 -25.91
CA GLY A 88 -8.05 -1.58 -27.11
C GLY A 88 -9.35 -2.41 -27.07
N HIS A 89 -10.25 -2.16 -28.00
CA HIS A 89 -11.59 -2.79 -28.12
C HIS A 89 -11.62 -4.32 -28.01
N ALA A 90 -10.61 -4.99 -28.55
CA ALA A 90 -10.53 -6.45 -28.56
C ALA A 90 -10.14 -7.09 -27.20
N ASP A 91 -9.71 -6.27 -26.23
CA ASP A 91 -9.13 -6.75 -24.98
C ASP A 91 -10.05 -6.59 -23.77
N VAL A 92 -11.30 -6.14 -23.97
CA VAL A 92 -12.27 -5.92 -22.88
C VAL A 92 -12.50 -7.15 -22.00
N PRO A 93 -12.68 -8.37 -22.54
CA PRO A 93 -12.80 -9.57 -21.72
C PRO A 93 -11.57 -9.80 -20.82
N THR A 94 -10.38 -9.56 -21.36
CA THR A 94 -9.12 -9.66 -20.63
C THR A 94 -9.01 -8.59 -19.53
N ALA A 95 -9.45 -7.36 -19.83
CA ALA A 95 -9.48 -6.27 -18.86
C ALA A 95 -10.39 -6.59 -17.65
N VAL A 96 -11.57 -7.16 -17.89
CA VAL A 96 -12.48 -7.60 -16.82
C VAL A 96 -11.85 -8.69 -15.96
N ASP A 97 -11.14 -9.65 -16.56
CA ASP A 97 -10.43 -10.68 -15.80
C ASP A 97 -9.30 -10.09 -14.95
N THR A 98 -8.55 -9.14 -15.46
CA THR A 98 -7.48 -8.47 -14.69
C THR A 98 -7.99 -7.69 -13.50
N VAL A 99 -9.16 -7.04 -13.60
CA VAL A 99 -9.80 -6.37 -12.46
C VAL A 99 -10.16 -7.39 -11.38
N LYS A 100 -10.72 -8.55 -11.75
CA LYS A 100 -11.00 -9.65 -10.80
C LYS A 100 -9.73 -10.17 -10.13
N ARG A 101 -8.59 -10.07 -10.77
CA ARG A 101 -7.28 -10.48 -10.26
C ARG A 101 -6.56 -9.41 -9.45
N GLY A 102 -7.17 -8.24 -9.24
CA GLY A 102 -6.65 -7.19 -8.37
C GLY A 102 -6.15 -5.92 -9.07
N ALA A 103 -6.34 -5.78 -10.38
CA ALA A 103 -6.19 -4.47 -11.02
C ALA A 103 -7.23 -3.50 -10.47
N PHE A 104 -6.87 -2.22 -10.39
CA PHE A 104 -7.77 -1.19 -9.87
C PHE A 104 -8.92 -0.92 -10.84
N ASP A 105 -8.60 -0.74 -12.12
CA ASP A 105 -9.58 -0.45 -13.16
C ASP A 105 -8.97 -0.69 -14.56
N PHE A 106 -9.76 -0.46 -15.59
CA PHE A 106 -9.31 -0.40 -16.98
C PHE A 106 -9.90 0.81 -17.69
N CYS A 107 -9.23 1.26 -18.75
CA CYS A 107 -9.66 2.36 -19.59
C CYS A 107 -9.50 1.96 -21.06
N GLU A 108 -10.61 1.99 -21.80
CA GLU A 108 -10.61 1.63 -23.21
C GLU A 108 -10.10 2.79 -24.09
N LYS A 109 -9.19 2.49 -25.01
CA LYS A 109 -8.68 3.43 -26.04
C LYS A 109 -9.65 3.44 -27.25
N PRO A 110 -10.06 4.63 -27.76
CA PRO A 110 -9.74 5.97 -27.29
C PRO A 110 -10.53 6.35 -26.04
N PHE A 111 -9.87 6.91 -25.04
CA PHE A 111 -10.49 7.32 -23.78
C PHE A 111 -10.80 8.81 -23.72
N TYR A 112 -11.83 9.16 -22.97
CA TYR A 112 -12.12 10.54 -22.63
C TYR A 112 -11.15 11.05 -21.57
N ALA A 113 -10.51 12.20 -21.83
CA ALA A 113 -9.48 12.77 -20.97
C ALA A 113 -9.92 12.91 -19.50
N ASN A 114 -11.13 13.43 -19.26
CA ASN A 114 -11.64 13.59 -17.90
C ASN A 114 -11.84 12.24 -17.20
N ALA A 115 -12.39 11.24 -17.89
CA ALA A 115 -12.62 9.92 -17.32
C ALA A 115 -11.30 9.22 -16.90
N LEU A 116 -10.24 9.37 -17.68
CA LEU A 116 -8.92 8.85 -17.31
C LEU A 116 -8.37 9.58 -16.08
N VAL A 117 -8.45 10.92 -16.06
CA VAL A 117 -7.96 11.72 -14.92
C VAL A 117 -8.70 11.36 -13.63
N ASP A 118 -10.03 11.24 -13.68
CA ASP A 118 -10.85 10.88 -12.50
C ASP A 118 -10.41 9.52 -11.92
N ARG A 119 -10.14 8.53 -12.78
CA ARG A 119 -9.63 7.22 -12.34
C ARG A 119 -8.23 7.30 -11.72
N VAL A 120 -7.36 8.08 -12.33
CA VAL A 120 -6.01 8.34 -11.81
C VAL A 120 -6.07 9.00 -10.42
N GLU A 121 -6.93 10.01 -10.24
CA GLU A 121 -7.08 10.68 -8.95
C GLU A 121 -7.61 9.73 -7.87
N GLN A 122 -8.58 8.88 -8.20
CA GLN A 122 -9.08 7.84 -7.30
C GLN A 122 -7.98 6.82 -6.94
N ALA A 123 -7.21 6.36 -7.92
CA ALA A 123 -6.08 5.45 -7.71
C ALA A 123 -5.01 6.08 -6.80
N LEU A 124 -4.65 7.34 -7.02
CA LEU A 124 -3.71 8.07 -6.18
C LEU A 124 -4.23 8.30 -4.75
N ALA A 125 -5.53 8.55 -4.58
CA ALA A 125 -6.13 8.66 -3.26
C ALA A 125 -6.05 7.33 -2.50
N LEU A 126 -6.35 6.23 -3.17
CA LEU A 126 -6.22 4.88 -2.61
C LEU A 126 -4.78 4.54 -2.24
N SER A 127 -3.81 4.88 -3.11
CA SER A 127 -2.38 4.70 -2.84
C SER A 127 -1.95 5.45 -1.58
N ARG A 128 -2.35 6.72 -1.43
CA ARG A 128 -2.06 7.51 -0.22
C ARG A 128 -2.63 6.85 1.03
N GLN A 129 -3.86 6.39 0.98
CA GLN A 129 -4.51 5.72 2.09
C GLN A 129 -3.77 4.45 2.50
N ARG A 130 -3.44 3.58 1.54
CA ARG A 130 -2.75 2.31 1.79
C ARG A 130 -1.35 2.50 2.35
N LEU A 131 -0.58 3.46 1.82
CA LEU A 131 0.74 3.81 2.34
C LEU A 131 0.67 4.36 3.77
N ALA A 132 -0.31 5.21 4.07
CA ALA A 132 -0.52 5.73 5.42
C ALA A 132 -0.89 4.61 6.41
N GLN A 133 -1.77 3.68 6.01
CA GLN A 133 -2.13 2.51 6.82
C GLN A 133 -0.92 1.61 7.07
N ARG A 134 -0.11 1.36 6.02
CA ARG A 134 1.11 0.57 6.13
C ARG A 134 2.12 1.21 7.07
N ALA A 135 2.37 2.52 6.93
CA ALA A 135 3.27 3.26 7.82
C ALA A 135 2.81 3.19 9.29
N ALA A 136 1.52 3.39 9.54
CA ALA A 136 0.96 3.28 10.87
C ALA A 136 1.10 1.85 11.45
N ARG A 137 0.91 0.82 10.62
CA ARG A 137 1.12 -0.57 11.01
C ARG A 137 2.58 -0.86 11.36
N GLN A 138 3.51 -0.41 10.52
CA GLN A 138 4.95 -0.58 10.75
C GLN A 138 5.41 0.14 12.03
N GLU A 139 4.88 1.33 12.30
CA GLU A 139 5.16 2.05 13.54
C GLU A 139 4.72 1.27 14.78
N VAL A 140 3.51 0.71 14.78
CA VAL A 140 3.03 -0.12 15.90
C VAL A 140 3.88 -1.38 16.04
N GLN A 141 4.23 -2.05 14.94
CA GLN A 141 5.10 -3.23 14.96
C GLN A 141 6.51 -2.91 15.52
N ALA A 142 7.08 -1.76 15.15
CA ALA A 142 8.36 -1.31 15.69
C ALA A 142 8.28 -1.12 17.21
N ARG A 143 7.25 -0.44 17.71
CA ARG A 143 7.03 -0.27 19.18
C ARG A 143 6.87 -1.61 19.91
N VAL A 144 6.13 -2.56 19.32
CA VAL A 144 6.01 -3.93 19.87
C VAL A 144 7.37 -4.64 19.88
N GLY A 145 8.21 -4.39 18.85
CA GLY A 145 9.58 -4.91 18.77
C GLY A 145 10.49 -4.44 19.90
N GLU A 146 10.26 -3.25 20.46
CA GLU A 146 11.02 -2.68 21.58
C GLU A 146 10.65 -3.28 22.95
N LEU A 147 9.57 -4.05 23.03
CA LEU A 147 9.14 -4.68 24.26
C LEU A 147 10.01 -5.90 24.59
N THR A 148 10.42 -6.01 25.85
CA THR A 148 11.00 -7.25 26.35
C THR A 148 9.97 -8.39 26.36
N GLU A 149 10.40 -9.63 26.44
CA GLU A 149 9.48 -10.78 26.52
C GLU A 149 8.45 -10.65 27.65
N ARG A 150 8.87 -10.13 28.81
CA ARG A 150 7.99 -9.92 29.96
C ARG A 150 6.98 -8.80 29.72
N GLU A 151 7.42 -7.70 29.12
CA GLU A 151 6.53 -6.59 28.76
C GLU A 151 5.52 -7.03 27.69
N ARG A 152 5.95 -7.83 26.71
CA ARG A 152 5.06 -8.39 25.66
C ARG A 152 4.01 -9.32 26.28
N ALA A 153 4.41 -10.22 27.18
CA ALA A 153 3.48 -11.10 27.88
C ALA A 153 2.45 -10.34 28.73
N VAL A 154 2.86 -9.20 29.33
CA VAL A 154 1.93 -8.31 30.06
C VAL A 154 1.04 -7.54 29.07
N MET A 155 1.59 -7.01 27.97
CA MET A 155 0.85 -6.29 26.92
C MET A 155 -0.33 -7.10 26.41
N GLU A 156 -0.09 -8.35 26.01
CA GLU A 156 -1.12 -9.26 25.46
C GLU A 156 -2.29 -9.45 26.43
N ARG A 157 -1.99 -9.64 27.71
CA ARG A 157 -2.99 -9.86 28.75
C ARG A 157 -3.79 -8.60 29.08
N VAL A 158 -3.10 -7.46 29.10
CA VAL A 158 -3.73 -6.14 29.31
C VAL A 158 -4.65 -5.81 28.13
N ALA A 159 -4.21 -6.06 26.90
CA ALA A 159 -5.04 -5.88 25.70
C ALA A 159 -6.26 -6.82 25.69
N GLY A 160 -6.11 -8.04 26.26
CA GLY A 160 -7.20 -8.98 26.48
C GLY A 160 -8.13 -8.64 27.65
N GLY A 161 -7.90 -7.50 28.35
CA GLY A 161 -8.76 -7.02 29.41
C GLY A 161 -8.56 -7.69 30.78
N LEU A 162 -7.46 -8.42 31.00
CA LEU A 162 -7.21 -9.09 32.28
C LEU A 162 -6.83 -8.08 33.37
N ALA A 163 -7.38 -8.31 34.58
CA ALA A 163 -7.01 -7.54 35.79
C ALA A 163 -5.57 -7.89 36.23
N ASN A 164 -4.86 -6.91 36.83
CA ASN A 164 -3.46 -7.09 37.25
C ASN A 164 -3.25 -8.31 38.16
N LYS A 165 -4.20 -8.63 39.04
CA LYS A 165 -4.12 -9.80 39.93
C LYS A 165 -4.07 -11.10 39.11
N ARG A 166 -4.91 -11.22 38.08
CA ARG A 166 -4.95 -12.41 37.24
C ARG A 166 -3.69 -12.54 36.36
N ILE A 167 -3.19 -11.39 35.88
CA ILE A 167 -1.90 -11.34 35.14
C ILE A 167 -0.75 -11.82 36.04
N ALA A 168 -0.74 -11.36 37.29
CA ALA A 168 0.26 -11.75 38.28
C ALA A 168 0.25 -13.27 38.54
N ASP A 169 -0.94 -13.85 38.75
CA ASP A 169 -1.14 -15.28 38.99
C ASP A 169 -0.66 -16.11 37.76
N GLU A 170 -1.05 -15.70 36.53
CA GLU A 170 -0.67 -16.39 35.28
C GLU A 170 0.83 -16.32 34.96
N LEU A 171 1.48 -15.20 35.29
CA LEU A 171 2.90 -15.00 35.00
C LEU A 171 3.84 -15.40 36.15
N GLY A 172 3.29 -15.79 37.33
CA GLY A 172 4.07 -16.16 38.51
C GLY A 172 4.87 -15.00 39.09
N ILE A 173 4.33 -13.77 39.05
CA ILE A 173 4.98 -12.55 39.57
C ILE A 173 4.06 -11.78 40.52
N SER A 174 4.60 -10.79 41.24
CA SER A 174 3.77 -9.96 42.09
C SER A 174 2.90 -8.98 41.30
N VAL A 175 1.75 -8.57 41.87
CA VAL A 175 0.87 -7.53 41.30
C VAL A 175 1.65 -6.23 41.06
N ARG A 176 2.54 -5.86 42.01
CA ARG A 176 3.39 -4.68 41.87
C ARG A 176 4.36 -4.80 40.69
N THR A 177 4.88 -5.98 40.41
CA THR A 177 5.73 -6.23 39.22
C THR A 177 4.92 -6.08 37.94
N VAL A 178 3.67 -6.54 37.90
CA VAL A 178 2.75 -6.33 36.78
C VAL A 178 2.52 -4.84 36.56
N GLU A 179 2.29 -4.06 37.58
CA GLU A 179 2.09 -2.60 37.51
C GLU A 179 3.31 -1.90 36.90
N VAL A 180 4.51 -2.30 37.28
CA VAL A 180 5.75 -1.75 36.71
C VAL A 180 5.89 -2.09 35.20
N HIS A 181 5.66 -3.36 34.85
CA HIS A 181 5.70 -3.74 33.44
C HIS A 181 4.61 -3.05 32.62
N ARG A 182 3.41 -2.94 33.16
CA ARG A 182 2.28 -2.24 32.52
C ARG A 182 2.60 -0.76 32.26
N ALA A 183 3.22 -0.08 33.22
CA ALA A 183 3.63 1.31 33.02
C ALA A 183 4.64 1.46 31.88
N ARG A 184 5.66 0.57 31.82
CA ARG A 184 6.65 0.55 30.73
C ARG A 184 6.04 0.21 29.38
N VAL A 185 5.08 -0.73 29.35
CA VAL A 185 4.33 -1.04 28.13
C VAL A 185 3.57 0.18 27.64
N PHE A 186 2.86 0.89 28.53
CA PHE A 186 2.11 2.08 28.14
C PHE A 186 3.02 3.21 27.63
N GLU A 187 4.17 3.40 28.26
CA GLU A 187 5.19 4.35 27.82
C GLU A 187 5.73 4.00 26.43
N LYS A 188 6.20 2.77 26.21
CA LYS A 188 6.78 2.32 24.93
C LYS A 188 5.75 2.27 23.80
N MET A 189 4.52 1.89 24.11
CA MET A 189 3.42 1.84 23.13
C MET A 189 2.77 3.20 22.90
N ASP A 190 3.14 4.23 23.68
CA ASP A 190 2.57 5.59 23.65
C ASP A 190 1.05 5.58 23.76
N VAL A 191 0.54 4.93 24.82
CA VAL A 191 -0.89 4.83 25.14
C VAL A 191 -1.13 5.17 26.61
N LYS A 192 -2.34 5.64 26.91
CA LYS A 192 -2.74 6.05 28.28
C LYS A 192 -3.67 5.05 28.97
N SER A 193 -4.20 4.07 28.22
CA SER A 193 -5.17 3.12 28.77
C SER A 193 -5.08 1.76 28.07
N ALA A 194 -5.63 0.72 28.76
CA ALA A 194 -5.75 -0.61 28.18
C ALA A 194 -6.65 -0.62 26.93
N VAL A 195 -7.66 0.25 26.87
CA VAL A 195 -8.54 0.38 25.70
C VAL A 195 -7.78 0.96 24.52
N GLU A 196 -6.98 2.01 24.75
CA GLU A 196 -6.13 2.57 23.70
C GLU A 196 -5.11 1.54 23.19
N LEU A 197 -4.51 0.75 24.09
CA LEU A 197 -3.59 -0.33 23.74
C LEU A 197 -4.28 -1.38 22.86
N ALA A 198 -5.46 -1.85 23.25
CA ALA A 198 -6.23 -2.82 22.48
C ALA A 198 -6.57 -2.29 21.07
N ASN A 199 -7.05 -1.04 20.98
CA ASN A 199 -7.35 -0.39 19.70
C ASN A 199 -6.09 -0.19 18.84
N LEU A 200 -4.94 0.10 19.45
CA LEU A 200 -3.68 0.25 18.73
C LEU A 200 -3.23 -1.08 18.11
N LEU A 201 -3.32 -2.17 18.88
CA LEU A 201 -2.94 -3.51 18.43
C LEU A 201 -3.86 -4.09 17.34
N GLN A 202 -5.10 -3.62 17.23
CA GLN A 202 -5.99 -3.99 16.10
C GLN A 202 -5.51 -3.50 14.73
N LYS A 203 -4.53 -2.57 14.70
CA LYS A 203 -3.96 -2.07 13.45
C LYS A 203 -2.90 -2.98 12.84
N ILE A 204 -2.41 -3.97 13.57
CA ILE A 204 -1.39 -4.93 13.15
C ILE A 204 -1.96 -6.32 12.97
#